data_046f6b43ab85e5448da196f634044606
#
_entry.id   046f6b43ab85e5448da196f634044606
#
_cell.length_a   1.000
_cell.length_b   1.000
_cell.length_c   1.000
_cell.angle_alpha   90.00
_cell.angle_beta   90.00
_cell.angle_gamma   90.00
#
_symmetry.space_group_name_H-M   'P 1'
#
loop_
_entity.id
_entity.type
_entity.pdbx_description
1 polymer ?
#
loop_
_entity_poly.entity_id
_entity_poly.type
_entity_poly.pdbx_seq_one_letter_code
_entity_poly.pdbx_strand_id
1 'polypeptide(L)'
;MRTPTRMLIAAMALTTVSACSSEMSEEEQAIYDARQAEESEPTNLTAVVQDQPELTTATTMVGLSGIAEELKDDGPFTAFTATNDAFNKMDADKLKALMNPDNKAELVKIAKFGLANGTMKSADIAKAIADGGGSANITTLEGGAIKASMDGDKIILEDGAGNKATVIKADIPSSNGTLHIVDTVLMPG
;
A
#
# COMPACT_ATOMS: atom_id res chain seq x y z
N MET A 1 -21.92 35.05 33.99
CA MET A 1 -23.31 35.23 33.55
C MET A 1 -23.33 36.09 32.31
N ARG A 2 -23.46 35.51 31.16
CA ARG A 2 -23.92 36.13 29.90
C ARG A 2 -24.06 35.02 28.87
N THR A 3 -25.28 34.59 28.65
CA THR A 3 -25.73 33.73 27.58
C THR A 3 -25.82 34.50 26.26
N PRO A 4 -25.36 33.96 25.12
CA PRO A 4 -25.81 34.49 23.84
C PRO A 4 -26.92 33.61 23.25
N THR A 5 -27.94 34.30 22.96
CA THR A 5 -29.19 34.08 22.30
C THR A 5 -29.04 33.31 20.98
N ARG A 6 -29.76 32.22 20.89
CA ARG A 6 -30.05 31.50 19.63
C ARG A 6 -30.93 32.39 18.75
N MET A 7 -30.45 32.72 17.57
CA MET A 7 -31.24 33.37 16.54
C MET A 7 -31.65 32.33 15.50
N LEU A 8 -32.91 31.87 15.63
CA LEU A 8 -33.62 31.16 14.59
C LEU A 8 -33.93 32.18 13.48
N ILE A 9 -33.45 31.91 12.28
CA ILE A 9 -33.98 32.52 11.06
C ILE A 9 -34.59 31.42 10.23
N ALA A 10 -35.92 31.32 10.34
CA ALA A 10 -36.74 30.63 9.37
C ALA A 10 -36.95 31.58 8.19
N ALA A 11 -36.42 31.27 7.05
CA ALA A 11 -36.82 31.91 5.79
C ALA A 11 -37.38 30.85 4.85
N MET A 12 -38.68 30.89 4.75
CA MET A 12 -39.53 30.17 3.82
C MET A 12 -39.50 30.97 2.50
N ALA A 13 -39.02 30.37 1.44
CA ALA A 13 -39.25 30.90 0.09
C ALA A 13 -39.62 29.78 -0.87
N LEU A 14 -40.77 29.97 -1.45
CA LEU A 14 -41.50 29.13 -2.41
C LEU A 14 -40.79 29.04 -3.76
N THR A 15 -40.78 27.83 -4.29
CA THR A 15 -41.07 27.37 -5.67
C THR A 15 -40.68 28.21 -6.87
N THR A 16 -39.82 27.68 -7.72
CA THR A 16 -40.21 27.48 -9.14
C THR A 16 -39.48 26.24 -9.67
N VAL A 17 -40.26 25.25 -10.06
CA VAL A 17 -39.84 24.11 -10.87
C VAL A 17 -39.63 24.62 -12.28
N SER A 18 -38.40 24.51 -12.80
CA SER A 18 -38.17 24.49 -14.23
C SER A 18 -36.85 23.80 -14.57
N ALA A 19 -37.02 22.62 -15.16
CA ALA A 19 -36.19 21.97 -16.17
C ALA A 19 -34.68 21.79 -15.96
N CYS A 20 -34.30 20.52 -15.72
CA CYS A 20 -33.15 19.82 -16.28
C CYS A 20 -31.87 20.63 -16.59
N SER A 21 -31.05 20.72 -15.60
CA SER A 21 -29.59 20.61 -15.63
C SER A 21 -29.18 20.48 -14.18
N SER A 22 -28.74 19.31 -13.75
CA SER A 22 -28.32 19.07 -12.36
C SER A 22 -26.95 19.70 -12.15
N GLU A 23 -26.91 21.00 -12.05
CA GLU A 23 -25.82 21.69 -11.38
C GLU A 23 -26.10 21.54 -9.88
N MET A 24 -25.31 20.71 -9.22
CA MET A 24 -25.32 20.62 -7.76
C MET A 24 -25.06 22.02 -7.21
N SER A 25 -25.79 22.40 -6.17
CA SER A 25 -25.54 23.69 -5.51
C SER A 25 -24.14 23.70 -4.90
N GLU A 26 -23.54 24.88 -4.77
CA GLU A 26 -22.21 25.02 -4.15
C GLU A 26 -22.15 24.38 -2.75
N GLU A 27 -23.28 24.37 -2.00
CA GLU A 27 -23.39 23.68 -0.71
C GLU A 27 -23.42 22.16 -0.86
N GLU A 28 -24.09 21.60 -1.86
CA GLU A 28 -24.09 20.14 -2.14
C GLU A 28 -22.74 19.70 -2.68
N GLN A 29 -22.09 20.53 -3.49
CA GLN A 29 -20.73 20.27 -3.97
C GLN A 29 -19.73 20.30 -2.81
N ALA A 30 -19.83 21.27 -1.90
CA ALA A 30 -18.97 21.38 -0.72
C ALA A 30 -19.17 20.18 0.24
N ILE A 31 -20.40 19.68 0.39
CA ILE A 31 -20.71 18.50 1.20
C ILE A 31 -20.18 17.23 0.50
N TYR A 32 -20.30 17.15 -0.82
CA TYR A 32 -19.77 16.04 -1.61
C TYR A 32 -18.24 16.01 -1.55
N ASP A 33 -17.59 17.17 -1.74
CA ASP A 33 -16.13 17.30 -1.67
C ASP A 33 -15.60 17.06 -0.24
N ALA A 34 -16.31 17.52 0.79
CA ALA A 34 -15.98 17.24 2.19
C ALA A 34 -16.11 15.73 2.52
N ARG A 35 -17.11 15.06 1.95
CA ARG A 35 -17.31 13.63 2.14
C ARG A 35 -16.26 12.79 1.40
N GLN A 36 -15.84 13.24 0.22
CA GLN A 36 -14.71 12.64 -0.51
C GLN A 36 -13.37 12.85 0.22
N ALA A 37 -13.22 13.98 0.91
CA ALA A 37 -12.04 14.26 1.72
C ALA A 37 -12.01 13.43 3.01
N GLU A 38 -13.15 13.11 3.61
CA GLU A 38 -13.25 12.21 4.77
C GLU A 38 -13.03 10.73 4.39
N GLU A 39 -13.37 10.32 3.14
CA GLU A 39 -13.05 8.97 2.61
C GLU A 39 -11.58 8.80 2.23
N SER A 40 -10.79 9.85 2.19
CA SER A 40 -9.36 9.83 1.84
C SER A 40 -8.43 10.00 3.05
N GLU A 41 -8.86 9.71 4.27
CA GLU A 41 -7.90 9.52 5.36
C GLU A 41 -6.95 8.39 4.93
N PRO A 42 -5.64 8.65 4.86
CA PRO A 42 -4.70 7.63 4.40
C PRO A 42 -4.76 6.45 5.37
N THR A 43 -5.40 5.38 4.92
CA THR A 43 -5.47 4.13 5.67
C THR A 43 -4.08 3.54 5.84
N ASN A 44 -3.86 2.77 6.91
CA ASN A 44 -2.54 2.17 7.14
C ASN A 44 -2.18 1.17 6.03
N LEU A 45 -0.91 0.84 5.93
CA LEU A 45 -0.35 -0.03 4.89
C LEU A 45 -1.11 -1.36 4.76
N THR A 46 -1.54 -1.94 5.88
CA THR A 46 -2.30 -3.20 5.89
C THR A 46 -3.66 -3.04 5.21
N ALA A 47 -4.38 -1.95 5.49
CA ALA A 47 -5.66 -1.67 4.84
C ALA A 47 -5.49 -1.37 3.35
N VAL A 48 -4.46 -0.59 2.97
CA VAL A 48 -4.14 -0.32 1.56
C VAL A 48 -3.86 -1.62 0.79
N VAL A 49 -3.17 -2.59 1.39
CA VAL A 49 -2.93 -3.91 0.77
C VAL A 49 -4.24 -4.69 0.63
N GLN A 50 -5.14 -4.62 1.61
CA GLN A 50 -6.44 -5.30 1.58
C GLN A 50 -7.37 -4.74 0.49
N ASP A 51 -7.28 -3.45 0.21
CA ASP A 51 -8.10 -2.77 -0.80
C ASP A 51 -7.66 -3.06 -2.25
N GLN A 52 -6.49 -3.70 -2.44
CA GLN A 52 -6.03 -4.08 -3.77
C GLN A 52 -6.50 -5.50 -4.14
N PRO A 53 -7.41 -5.67 -5.11
CA PRO A 53 -7.93 -7.00 -5.48
C PRO A 53 -6.86 -7.93 -6.04
N GLU A 54 -5.80 -7.37 -6.63
CA GLU A 54 -4.65 -8.12 -7.12
C GLU A 54 -3.73 -8.66 -6.02
N LEU A 55 -3.94 -8.29 -4.73
CA LEU A 55 -3.10 -8.68 -3.60
C LEU A 55 -3.80 -9.63 -2.59
N THR A 56 -4.90 -10.26 -2.96
CA THR A 56 -5.70 -11.12 -2.07
C THR A 56 -4.88 -12.25 -1.42
N THR A 57 -3.97 -12.85 -2.18
CA THR A 57 -3.06 -13.90 -1.68
C THR A 57 -2.09 -13.32 -0.65
N ALA A 58 -1.50 -12.17 -0.94
CA ALA A 58 -0.60 -11.48 -0.01
C ALA A 58 -1.34 -11.04 1.26
N THR A 59 -2.57 -10.52 1.14
CA THR A 59 -3.44 -10.18 2.27
C THR A 59 -3.67 -11.38 3.19
N THR A 60 -3.95 -12.55 2.61
CA THR A 60 -4.13 -13.80 3.35
C THR A 60 -2.83 -14.18 4.09
N MET A 61 -1.67 -14.08 3.43
CA MET A 61 -0.37 -14.35 4.05
C MET A 61 -0.05 -13.39 5.19
N VAL A 62 -0.32 -12.09 5.03
CA VAL A 62 -0.15 -11.08 6.08
C VAL A 62 -1.04 -11.40 7.28
N GLY A 63 -2.28 -11.82 7.06
CA GLY A 63 -3.19 -12.26 8.12
C GLY A 63 -2.68 -13.50 8.87
N LEU A 64 -2.23 -14.53 8.14
CA LEU A 64 -1.68 -15.77 8.72
C LEU A 64 -0.37 -15.55 9.47
N SER A 65 0.50 -14.68 8.97
CA SER A 65 1.78 -14.34 9.61
C SER A 65 1.60 -13.61 10.94
N GLY A 66 0.53 -12.82 11.06
CA GLY A 66 0.28 -11.93 12.21
C GLY A 66 1.11 -10.64 12.18
N ILE A 67 1.87 -10.38 11.10
CA ILE A 67 2.70 -9.16 10.95
C ILE A 67 1.85 -7.89 10.85
N ALA A 68 0.56 -8.02 10.53
CA ALA A 68 -0.37 -6.90 10.47
C ALA A 68 -0.42 -6.08 11.78
N GLU A 69 -0.24 -6.74 12.93
CA GLU A 69 -0.19 -6.05 14.22
C GLU A 69 1.07 -5.21 14.38
N GLU A 70 2.23 -5.71 13.90
CA GLU A 70 3.50 -4.96 13.92
C GLU A 70 3.46 -3.73 12.99
N LEU A 71 2.61 -3.78 11.95
CA LEU A 71 2.48 -2.70 10.95
C LEU A 71 1.42 -1.65 11.30
N LYS A 72 0.69 -1.80 12.40
CA LYS A 72 -0.38 -0.86 12.76
C LYS A 72 0.15 0.46 13.29
N ASP A 73 1.14 0.42 14.17
CA ASP A 73 1.55 1.53 15.00
C ASP A 73 2.96 2.05 14.68
N ASP A 74 3.81 1.21 14.11
CA ASP A 74 5.19 1.55 13.77
C ASP A 74 5.29 1.96 12.29
N GLY A 75 6.07 2.96 12.01
CA GLY A 75 6.32 3.47 10.67
C GLY A 75 7.42 4.50 10.67
N PRO A 76 7.79 5.05 9.55
CA PRO A 76 7.29 4.71 8.20
C PRO A 76 7.89 3.42 7.61
N PHE A 77 7.10 2.75 6.75
CA PHE A 77 7.51 1.53 6.06
C PHE A 77 7.43 1.67 4.53
N THR A 78 8.19 0.83 3.85
CA THR A 78 8.01 0.56 2.43
C THR A 78 7.71 -0.92 2.25
N ALA A 79 6.57 -1.23 1.63
CA ALA A 79 6.19 -2.60 1.32
C ALA A 79 6.37 -2.92 -0.17
N PHE A 80 6.98 -4.05 -0.44
CA PHE A 80 7.06 -4.67 -1.75
C PHE A 80 6.20 -5.92 -1.75
N THR A 81 4.98 -5.82 -2.32
CA THR A 81 3.99 -6.89 -2.23
C THR A 81 3.74 -7.50 -3.60
N ALA A 82 3.78 -8.82 -3.66
CA ALA A 82 3.59 -9.57 -4.90
C ALA A 82 2.11 -9.75 -5.24
N THR A 83 1.79 -9.73 -6.54
CA THR A 83 0.43 -9.98 -7.04
C THR A 83 0.01 -11.43 -6.87
N ASN A 84 -1.31 -11.69 -6.98
CA ASN A 84 -1.86 -13.06 -7.05
C ASN A 84 -1.21 -13.87 -8.17
N ASP A 85 -0.96 -13.23 -9.34
CA ASP A 85 -0.30 -13.89 -10.47
C ASP A 85 1.16 -14.26 -10.16
N ALA A 86 1.85 -13.46 -9.35
CA ALA A 86 3.20 -13.78 -8.90
C ALA A 86 3.21 -15.03 -8.03
N PHE A 87 2.23 -15.19 -7.13
CA PHE A 87 2.07 -16.40 -6.34
C PHE A 87 1.68 -17.60 -7.18
N ASN A 88 0.85 -17.42 -8.22
CA ASN A 88 0.47 -18.48 -9.14
C ASN A 88 1.65 -19.00 -9.99
N LYS A 89 2.69 -18.19 -10.18
CA LYS A 89 3.94 -18.62 -10.87
C LYS A 89 4.87 -19.43 -9.97
N MET A 90 4.64 -19.40 -8.65
CA MET A 90 5.43 -20.22 -7.72
C MET A 90 5.09 -21.70 -7.88
N ASP A 91 6.03 -22.54 -7.43
CA ASP A 91 5.78 -23.96 -7.26
C ASP A 91 4.58 -24.19 -6.31
N ALA A 92 3.63 -25.02 -6.74
CA ALA A 92 2.38 -25.24 -6.00
C ALA A 92 2.62 -25.84 -4.61
N ASP A 93 3.65 -26.69 -4.46
CA ASP A 93 3.98 -27.30 -3.17
C ASP A 93 4.60 -26.26 -2.22
N LYS A 94 5.42 -25.35 -2.75
CA LYS A 94 5.95 -24.21 -1.98
C LYS A 94 4.84 -23.27 -1.53
N LEU A 95 3.93 -22.90 -2.43
CA LEU A 95 2.79 -22.04 -2.07
C LEU A 95 1.93 -22.70 -1.00
N LYS A 96 1.62 -23.99 -1.15
CA LYS A 96 0.87 -24.78 -0.17
C LYS A 96 1.59 -24.87 1.18
N ALA A 97 2.90 -25.05 1.17
CA ALA A 97 3.70 -25.05 2.39
C ALA A 97 3.65 -23.69 3.11
N LEU A 98 3.74 -22.58 2.36
CA LEU A 98 3.65 -21.22 2.90
C LEU A 98 2.26 -20.92 3.50
N MET A 99 1.20 -21.44 2.90
CA MET A 99 -0.16 -21.26 3.41
C MET A 99 -0.49 -22.17 4.59
N ASN A 100 0.42 -23.08 4.98
CA ASN A 100 0.23 -23.96 6.13
C ASN A 100 0.50 -23.18 7.42
N PRO A 101 -0.45 -23.14 8.39
CA PRO A 101 -0.26 -22.49 9.68
C PRO A 101 0.96 -23.01 10.47
N ASP A 102 1.38 -24.26 10.24
CA ASP A 102 2.56 -24.86 10.88
C ASP A 102 3.87 -24.18 10.46
N ASN A 103 3.90 -23.56 9.28
CA ASN A 103 5.05 -22.85 8.72
C ASN A 103 5.01 -21.33 8.98
N LYS A 104 4.29 -20.89 10.01
CA LYS A 104 4.14 -19.48 10.35
C LYS A 104 5.47 -18.72 10.46
N ALA A 105 6.52 -19.35 10.97
CA ALA A 105 7.83 -18.72 11.11
C ALA A 105 8.46 -18.36 9.75
N GLU A 106 8.31 -19.21 8.74
CA GLU A 106 8.79 -18.96 7.38
C GLU A 106 7.93 -17.88 6.69
N LEU A 107 6.63 -17.93 6.90
CA LEU A 107 5.70 -16.92 6.43
C LEU A 107 6.04 -15.51 6.95
N VAL A 108 6.34 -15.41 8.26
CA VAL A 108 6.78 -14.15 8.89
C VAL A 108 8.09 -13.65 8.27
N LYS A 109 9.05 -14.53 8.01
CA LYS A 109 10.33 -14.16 7.36
C LYS A 109 10.10 -13.56 5.97
N ILE A 110 9.28 -14.23 5.15
CA ILE A 110 8.96 -13.76 3.81
C ILE A 110 8.20 -12.43 3.86
N ALA A 111 7.23 -12.29 4.76
CA ALA A 111 6.50 -11.06 4.93
C ALA A 111 7.42 -9.90 5.37
N LYS A 112 8.33 -10.13 6.32
CA LYS A 112 9.34 -9.15 6.76
C LYS A 112 10.39 -8.85 5.69
N PHE A 113 10.70 -9.81 4.82
CA PHE A 113 11.59 -9.61 3.69
C PHE A 113 10.99 -8.67 2.63
N GLY A 114 9.67 -8.70 2.44
CA GLY A 114 8.94 -7.76 1.59
C GLY A 114 8.77 -6.36 2.19
N LEU A 115 9.30 -6.08 3.38
CA LEU A 115 9.15 -4.81 4.09
C LEU A 115 10.51 -4.17 4.35
N ALA A 116 10.60 -2.87 4.17
CA ALA A 116 11.77 -2.06 4.51
C ALA A 116 11.39 -0.91 5.44
N ASN A 117 12.33 -0.48 6.27
CA ASN A 117 12.17 0.70 7.12
C ASN A 117 12.26 1.99 6.29
N GLY A 118 11.44 2.96 6.65
CA GLY A 118 11.40 4.25 5.99
C GLY A 118 10.45 4.27 4.80
N THR A 119 10.02 5.47 4.41
CA THR A 119 9.23 5.69 3.19
C THR A 119 10.18 5.90 2.03
N MET A 120 10.16 4.98 1.07
CA MET A 120 10.94 5.07 -0.16
C MET A 120 9.97 5.12 -1.35
N LYS A 121 9.92 6.25 -2.03
CA LYS A 121 9.22 6.37 -3.30
C LYS A 121 10.06 5.82 -4.44
N SER A 122 9.42 5.55 -5.57
CA SER A 122 10.13 5.09 -6.79
C SER A 122 11.26 6.03 -7.20
N ALA A 123 11.07 7.35 -7.04
CA ALA A 123 12.09 8.35 -7.29
C ALA A 123 13.30 8.24 -6.33
N ASP A 124 13.07 7.93 -5.06
CA ASP A 124 14.13 7.75 -4.05
C ASP A 124 14.93 6.48 -4.34
N ILE A 125 14.23 5.40 -4.73
CA ILE A 125 14.86 4.14 -5.15
C ILE A 125 15.69 4.37 -6.41
N ALA A 126 15.16 5.05 -7.43
CA ALA A 126 15.88 5.36 -8.66
C ALA A 126 17.11 6.23 -8.39
N LYS A 127 16.98 7.22 -7.50
CA LYS A 127 18.12 8.06 -7.08
C LYS A 127 19.19 7.22 -6.36
N ALA A 128 18.80 6.35 -5.42
CA ALA A 128 19.74 5.48 -4.73
C ALA A 128 20.47 4.53 -5.69
N ILE A 129 19.77 4.01 -6.73
CA ILE A 129 20.37 3.19 -7.78
C ILE A 129 21.40 3.99 -8.59
N ALA A 130 21.07 5.25 -8.96
CA ALA A 130 21.97 6.11 -9.70
C ALA A 130 23.23 6.46 -8.87
N ASP A 131 23.03 6.84 -7.62
CA ASP A 131 24.12 7.16 -6.68
C ASP A 131 25.01 5.94 -6.37
N GLY A 132 24.42 4.73 -6.40
CA GLY A 132 25.11 3.44 -6.21
C GLY A 132 25.77 2.87 -7.46
N GLY A 133 25.85 3.65 -8.56
CA GLY A 133 26.51 3.20 -9.80
C GLY A 133 25.74 2.14 -10.58
N GLY A 134 24.40 2.15 -10.52
CA GLY A 134 23.50 1.27 -11.26
C GLY A 134 22.77 0.22 -10.40
N SER A 135 23.04 0.17 -9.10
CA SER A 135 22.28 -0.65 -8.15
C SER A 135 22.30 -0.07 -6.74
N ALA A 136 21.26 -0.37 -5.96
CA ALA A 136 21.15 0.00 -4.55
C ALA A 136 20.70 -1.22 -3.73
N ASN A 137 21.15 -1.29 -2.48
CA ASN A 137 20.68 -2.31 -1.54
C ASN A 137 19.64 -1.70 -0.60
N ILE A 138 18.47 -2.28 -0.55
CA ILE A 138 17.37 -1.92 0.36
C ILE A 138 17.39 -2.93 1.49
N THR A 139 17.64 -2.47 2.71
CA THR A 139 17.63 -3.35 3.90
C THR A 139 16.19 -3.65 4.31
N THR A 140 15.87 -4.91 4.47
CA THR A 140 14.55 -5.38 4.84
C THR A 140 14.38 -5.51 6.35
N LEU A 141 13.13 -5.59 6.83
CA LEU A 141 12.81 -5.81 8.24
C LEU A 141 13.23 -7.20 8.74
N GLU A 142 13.41 -8.15 7.84
CA GLU A 142 13.94 -9.48 8.16
C GLU A 142 15.46 -9.43 8.43
N GLY A 143 16.15 -8.39 7.94
CA GLY A 143 17.59 -8.20 8.06
C GLY A 143 18.38 -8.54 6.80
N GLY A 144 17.71 -9.07 5.79
CA GLY A 144 18.28 -9.28 4.46
C GLY A 144 18.34 -7.99 3.63
N ALA A 145 18.81 -8.11 2.41
CA ALA A 145 18.84 -7.00 1.46
C ALA A 145 18.17 -7.38 0.14
N ILE A 146 17.38 -6.46 -0.38
CA ILE A 146 16.86 -6.49 -1.75
C ILE A 146 17.76 -5.58 -2.59
N LYS A 147 18.33 -6.13 -3.66
CA LYS A 147 19.12 -5.33 -4.60
C LYS A 147 18.20 -4.73 -5.66
N ALA A 148 18.11 -3.41 -5.65
CA ALA A 148 17.37 -2.65 -6.65
C ALA A 148 18.27 -2.23 -7.80
N SER A 149 17.78 -2.31 -9.03
CA SER A 149 18.43 -1.84 -10.25
C SER A 149 17.39 -1.28 -11.22
N MET A 150 17.84 -0.57 -12.26
CA MET A 150 16.95 -0.09 -13.32
C MET A 150 17.12 -0.94 -14.58
N ASP A 151 15.99 -1.25 -15.23
CA ASP A 151 15.94 -1.78 -16.60
C ASP A 151 15.04 -0.85 -17.44
N GLY A 152 15.67 0.06 -18.18
CA GLY A 152 14.96 1.19 -18.75
C GLY A 152 14.32 2.06 -17.67
N ASP A 153 13.01 2.23 -17.74
CA ASP A 153 12.22 3.00 -16.77
C ASP A 153 11.64 2.15 -15.61
N LYS A 154 11.95 0.84 -15.59
CA LYS A 154 11.42 -0.09 -14.60
C LYS A 154 12.42 -0.36 -13.48
N ILE A 155 11.92 -0.38 -12.27
CA ILE A 155 12.68 -0.82 -11.10
C ILE A 155 12.62 -2.35 -11.05
N ILE A 156 13.78 -2.97 -11.03
CA ILE A 156 13.96 -4.40 -10.86
C ILE A 156 14.54 -4.65 -9.47
N LEU A 157 13.90 -5.52 -8.74
CA LEU A 157 14.31 -5.96 -7.41
C LEU A 157 14.83 -7.38 -7.51
N GLU A 158 16.04 -7.62 -7.02
CA GLU A 158 16.65 -8.95 -6.93
C GLU A 158 16.70 -9.36 -5.46
N ASP A 159 16.15 -10.52 -5.16
CA ASP A 159 16.07 -11.07 -3.81
C ASP A 159 17.33 -11.84 -3.41
N GLY A 160 17.38 -12.32 -2.16
CA GLY A 160 18.50 -13.10 -1.64
C GLY A 160 18.71 -14.45 -2.32
N ALA A 161 17.69 -14.98 -2.99
CA ALA A 161 17.74 -16.22 -3.77
C ALA A 161 18.13 -15.99 -5.25
N GLY A 162 18.28 -14.73 -5.67
CA GLY A 162 18.61 -14.34 -7.05
C GLY A 162 17.40 -14.24 -8.00
N ASN A 163 16.17 -14.30 -7.47
CA ASN A 163 14.98 -14.05 -8.28
C ASN A 163 14.83 -12.55 -8.54
N LYS A 164 14.33 -12.22 -9.72
CA LYS A 164 14.08 -10.84 -10.13
C LYS A 164 12.58 -10.56 -10.15
N ALA A 165 12.19 -9.48 -9.50
CA ALA A 165 10.84 -8.96 -9.48
C ALA A 165 10.81 -7.56 -10.11
N THR A 166 9.82 -7.30 -10.95
CA THR A 166 9.61 -5.99 -11.55
C THR A 166 8.57 -5.23 -10.74
N VAL A 167 8.84 -3.98 -10.40
CA VAL A 167 7.83 -3.09 -9.83
C VAL A 167 6.85 -2.70 -10.94
N ILE A 168 5.60 -3.16 -10.82
CA ILE A 168 4.54 -2.92 -11.80
C ILE A 168 3.62 -1.76 -11.42
N LYS A 169 3.51 -1.47 -10.13
CA LYS A 169 2.77 -0.32 -9.61
C LYS A 169 3.53 0.23 -8.40
N ALA A 170 3.85 1.49 -8.43
CA ALA A 170 4.68 2.13 -7.42
C ALA A 170 3.93 3.29 -6.72
N ASP A 171 4.47 3.73 -5.59
CA ASP A 171 4.07 4.95 -4.91
C ASP A 171 2.61 4.99 -4.45
N ILE A 172 2.04 3.83 -4.08
CA ILE A 172 0.71 3.78 -3.46
C ILE A 172 0.86 4.24 -2.01
N PRO A 173 0.23 5.38 -1.65
CA PRO A 173 0.43 5.98 -0.35
C PRO A 173 -0.37 5.25 0.73
N SER A 174 0.16 5.25 1.96
CA SER A 174 -0.55 4.88 3.18
C SER A 174 -0.21 5.85 4.31
N SER A 175 -0.96 5.83 5.41
CA SER A 175 -0.70 6.71 6.56
C SER A 175 0.65 6.44 7.23
N ASN A 176 1.14 5.21 7.15
CA ASN A 176 2.38 4.76 7.78
C ASN A 176 3.42 4.22 6.78
N GLY A 177 3.34 4.59 5.49
CA GLY A 177 4.35 4.16 4.53
C GLY A 177 3.94 4.25 3.06
N THR A 178 4.62 3.47 2.23
CA THR A 178 4.37 3.38 0.79
C THR A 178 4.33 1.90 0.36
N LEU A 179 3.39 1.58 -0.52
CA LEU A 179 3.26 0.26 -1.12
C LEU A 179 3.74 0.27 -2.58
N HIS A 180 4.56 -0.72 -2.92
CA HIS A 180 4.95 -1.05 -4.29
C HIS A 180 4.48 -2.46 -4.62
N ILE A 181 3.88 -2.64 -5.78
CA ILE A 181 3.39 -3.95 -6.24
C ILE A 181 4.38 -4.53 -7.24
N VAL A 182 4.75 -5.79 -7.05
CA VAL A 182 5.72 -6.51 -7.86
C VAL A 182 5.11 -7.75 -8.53
N ASP A 183 5.71 -8.17 -9.65
CA ASP A 183 5.24 -9.29 -10.49
C ASP A 183 5.81 -10.65 -10.08
N THR A 184 6.67 -10.69 -9.08
CA THR A 184 7.35 -11.90 -8.59
C THR A 184 7.46 -11.83 -7.06
N VAL A 185 7.29 -12.98 -6.40
CA VAL A 185 7.42 -13.08 -4.93
C VAL A 185 8.89 -12.99 -4.55
N LEU A 186 9.22 -12.07 -3.65
CA LEU A 186 10.56 -11.90 -3.09
C LEU A 186 10.76 -12.88 -1.92
N MET A 187 11.89 -13.59 -1.94
CA MET A 187 12.22 -14.59 -0.94
C MET A 187 13.57 -14.29 -0.27
N PRO A 188 13.67 -14.48 1.05
CA PRO A 188 14.98 -14.47 1.70
C PRO A 188 15.84 -15.60 1.14
N GLY A 189 17.13 -15.35 1.00
CA GLY A 189 18.10 -16.34 0.51
C GLY A 189 18.44 -17.41 1.54
#